data_1d8fafd3ec1b3499eea1e0ff6f7e6abc
#
_entry.id   1d8fafd3ec1b3499eea1e0ff6f7e6abc
#
_cell.length_a   1.000
_cell.length_b   1.000
_cell.length_c   1.000
_cell.angle_alpha   90.00
_cell.angle_beta   90.00
_cell.angle_gamma   90.00
#
_symmetry.space_group_name_H-M   'P 1'
#
loop_
_entity.id
_entity.type
_entity.pdbx_description
1 polymer ?
#
loop_
_entity_poly.entity_id
_entity_poly.type
_entity_poly.pdbx_seq_one_letter_code
_entity_poly.pdbx_strand_id
1 'polypeptide(L)'
;FCSGGDVHEIIGPLTKMSVKELMRFTRMTGDLVKAMRACPQPVISAVEGICAGAGAIIAMGSDLRYATSDAKVAFLFNRVGLAGCDMGACAILPRIIGQGRTSELLYTGRAMNAEEGERWGFYNGLSDEPLSDATNMAQRIASGPTFANGITKNQLQYEWNMSVDQAIEAEAQAQA
;
A
#
# COMPACT_ATOMS: atom_id res chain seq x y z
N PHE A 1 -13.23 -5.45 1.23
CA PHE A 1 -12.13 -5.00 2.09
C PHE A 1 -12.42 -3.63 2.71
N CYS A 2 -12.28 -2.54 1.96
CA CYS A 2 -12.53 -1.18 2.43
C CYS A 2 -12.82 -0.28 1.23
N SER A 3 -13.94 0.45 1.26
CA SER A 3 -14.36 1.35 0.17
C SER A 3 -13.78 2.78 0.27
N GLY A 4 -12.97 3.05 1.28
CA GLY A 4 -12.39 4.38 1.53
C GLY A 4 -13.19 5.22 2.51
N GLY A 5 -12.91 6.51 2.53
CA GLY A 5 -13.62 7.48 3.36
C GLY A 5 -14.99 7.86 2.79
N ASP A 6 -15.92 8.21 3.67
CA ASP A 6 -17.23 8.71 3.27
C ASP A 6 -17.09 10.05 2.52
N VAL A 7 -17.68 10.12 1.32
CA VAL A 7 -17.56 11.31 0.45
C VAL A 7 -18.28 12.52 1.05
N HIS A 8 -19.39 12.32 1.74
CA HIS A 8 -20.17 13.41 2.33
C HIS A 8 -19.58 13.88 3.66
N GLU A 9 -19.13 12.95 4.49
CA GLU A 9 -18.61 13.27 5.83
C GLU A 9 -17.13 13.70 5.81
N ILE A 10 -16.35 13.26 4.83
CA ILE A 10 -14.91 13.56 4.73
C ILE A 10 -14.63 14.56 3.61
N ILE A 11 -14.97 14.22 2.36
CA ILE A 11 -14.57 15.03 1.19
C ILE A 11 -15.33 16.37 1.17
N GLY A 12 -16.62 16.37 1.49
CA GLY A 12 -17.42 17.59 1.55
C GLY A 12 -16.82 18.66 2.48
N PRO A 13 -16.50 18.34 3.74
CA PRO A 13 -15.83 19.27 4.65
C PRO A 13 -14.46 19.75 4.17
N LEU A 14 -13.65 18.93 3.47
CA LEU A 14 -12.35 19.33 2.96
C LEU A 14 -12.43 20.58 2.07
N THR A 15 -13.49 20.72 1.28
CA THR A 15 -13.67 21.87 0.38
C THR A 15 -13.83 23.20 1.10
N LYS A 16 -14.12 23.18 2.41
CA LYS A 16 -14.34 24.37 3.27
C LYS A 16 -13.15 24.64 4.19
N MET A 17 -12.17 23.77 4.23
CA MET A 17 -10.97 23.89 5.08
C MET A 17 -10.01 24.94 4.54
N SER A 18 -9.32 25.63 5.44
CA SER A 18 -8.16 26.43 5.10
C SER A 18 -7.01 25.53 4.62
N VAL A 19 -6.05 26.11 3.90
CA VAL A 19 -4.85 25.38 3.46
C VAL A 19 -4.10 24.72 4.64
N LYS A 20 -4.05 25.38 5.79
CA LYS A 20 -3.42 24.85 7.00
C LYS A 20 -4.12 23.60 7.53
N GLU A 21 -5.43 23.60 7.54
CA GLU A 21 -6.27 22.46 7.95
C GLU A 21 -6.15 21.30 6.97
N LEU A 22 -6.21 21.58 5.65
CA LEU A 22 -5.98 20.58 4.60
C LEU A 22 -4.60 19.93 4.74
N MET A 23 -3.54 20.72 4.94
CA MET A 23 -2.19 20.21 5.17
C MET A 23 -2.11 19.30 6.41
N ARG A 24 -2.82 19.65 7.48
CA ARG A 24 -2.87 18.82 8.68
C ARG A 24 -3.59 17.50 8.41
N PHE A 25 -4.72 17.55 7.70
CA PHE A 25 -5.49 16.37 7.35
C PHE A 25 -4.69 15.41 6.45
N THR A 26 -4.12 15.90 5.36
CA THR A 26 -3.36 15.06 4.42
C THR A 26 -2.08 14.50 5.03
N ARG A 27 -1.44 15.23 5.97
CA ARG A 27 -0.32 14.67 6.75
C ARG A 27 -0.78 13.53 7.66
N MET A 28 -1.89 13.71 8.36
CA MET A 28 -2.46 12.70 9.25
C MET A 28 -2.79 11.40 8.48
N THR A 29 -3.41 11.50 7.31
CA THR A 29 -3.69 10.32 6.48
C THR A 29 -2.41 9.67 5.95
N GLY A 30 -1.44 10.46 5.52
CA GLY A 30 -0.12 9.97 5.09
C GLY A 30 0.68 9.31 6.22
N ASP A 31 0.53 9.76 7.46
CA ASP A 31 1.22 9.19 8.62
C ASP A 31 0.79 7.74 8.91
N LEU A 32 -0.42 7.33 8.51
CA LEU A 32 -0.84 5.93 8.56
C LEU A 32 0.11 5.04 7.74
N VAL A 33 0.37 5.39 6.49
CA VAL A 33 1.29 4.60 5.63
C VAL A 33 2.72 4.63 6.16
N LYS A 34 3.17 5.78 6.68
CA LYS A 34 4.49 5.86 7.33
C LYS A 34 4.56 4.93 8.54
N ALA A 35 3.52 4.87 9.38
CA ALA A 35 3.47 3.97 10.53
C ALA A 35 3.47 2.49 10.11
N MET A 36 2.71 2.11 9.06
CA MET A 36 2.72 0.76 8.50
C MET A 36 4.12 0.36 8.01
N ARG A 37 4.81 1.29 7.37
CA ARG A 37 6.17 1.08 6.85
C ARG A 37 7.21 1.01 7.97
N ALA A 38 7.08 1.85 9.00
CA ALA A 38 8.00 1.87 10.15
C ALA A 38 7.77 0.71 11.13
N CYS A 39 6.62 0.04 11.08
CA CYS A 39 6.33 -1.13 11.90
C CYS A 39 7.31 -2.26 11.54
N PRO A 40 8.08 -2.82 12.48
CA PRO A 40 9.05 -3.87 12.17
C PRO A 40 8.40 -5.19 11.77
N GLN A 41 7.14 -5.43 12.16
CA GLN A 41 6.40 -6.60 11.73
C GLN A 41 5.88 -6.41 10.30
N PRO A 42 6.02 -7.43 9.42
CA PRO A 42 5.35 -7.43 8.14
C PRO A 42 3.83 -7.29 8.27
N VAL A 43 3.24 -6.41 7.47
CA VAL A 43 1.80 -6.18 7.38
C VAL A 43 1.26 -6.92 6.16
N ILE A 44 0.23 -7.74 6.36
CA ILE A 44 -0.36 -8.56 5.29
C ILE A 44 -1.83 -8.18 5.14
N SER A 45 -2.25 -7.86 3.91
CA SER A 45 -3.65 -7.59 3.58
C SER A 45 -4.32 -8.80 2.94
N ALA A 46 -5.53 -9.13 3.43
CA ALA A 46 -6.46 -10.06 2.79
C ALA A 46 -7.60 -9.24 2.18
N VAL A 47 -7.67 -9.20 0.85
CA VAL A 47 -8.55 -8.29 0.10
C VAL A 47 -9.70 -9.08 -0.51
N GLU A 48 -10.93 -8.81 -0.06
CA GLU A 48 -12.16 -9.37 -0.60
C GLU A 48 -13.02 -8.25 -1.19
N GLY A 49 -13.53 -8.46 -2.39
CA GLY A 49 -14.44 -7.53 -3.07
C GLY A 49 -13.82 -6.14 -3.28
N ILE A 50 -14.53 -5.08 -2.88
CA ILE A 50 -14.14 -3.69 -3.14
C ILE A 50 -13.01 -3.23 -2.21
N CYS A 51 -11.96 -2.65 -2.81
CA CYS A 51 -10.82 -2.06 -2.16
C CYS A 51 -10.53 -0.70 -2.82
N ALA A 52 -11.05 0.41 -2.26
CA ALA A 52 -11.03 1.70 -2.95
C ALA A 52 -10.57 2.85 -2.05
N GLY A 53 -10.05 3.93 -2.66
CA GLY A 53 -9.59 5.13 -1.97
C GLY A 53 -8.56 4.80 -0.87
N ALA A 54 -8.84 5.17 0.38
CA ALA A 54 -7.97 4.84 1.51
C ALA A 54 -7.77 3.33 1.68
N GLY A 55 -8.77 2.49 1.35
CA GLY A 55 -8.63 1.03 1.34
C GLY A 55 -7.56 0.56 0.35
N ALA A 56 -7.55 1.10 -0.87
CA ALA A 56 -6.53 0.80 -1.87
C ALA A 56 -5.13 1.22 -1.40
N ILE A 57 -5.02 2.34 -0.69
CA ILE A 57 -3.76 2.81 -0.10
C ILE A 57 -3.28 1.88 1.02
N ILE A 58 -4.18 1.42 1.90
CA ILE A 58 -3.81 0.47 2.97
C ILE A 58 -3.32 -0.85 2.37
N ALA A 59 -4.02 -1.39 1.39
CA ALA A 59 -3.58 -2.58 0.68
C ALA A 59 -2.23 -2.36 -0.02
N MET A 60 -2.04 -1.24 -0.72
CA MET A 60 -0.77 -0.86 -1.35
C MET A 60 0.37 -0.71 -0.34
N GLY A 61 0.09 -0.13 0.84
CA GLY A 61 1.08 0.09 1.90
C GLY A 61 1.45 -1.16 2.69
N SER A 62 0.72 -2.27 2.52
CA SER A 62 1.04 -3.55 3.12
C SER A 62 2.23 -4.22 2.43
N ASP A 63 2.97 -5.05 3.15
CA ASP A 63 4.14 -5.77 2.60
C ASP A 63 3.70 -6.91 1.67
N LEU A 64 2.66 -7.65 2.06
CA LEU A 64 2.08 -8.74 1.27
C LEU A 64 0.57 -8.54 1.10
N ARG A 65 0.00 -9.06 0.02
CA ARG A 65 -1.42 -8.95 -0.33
C ARG A 65 -1.93 -10.24 -0.94
N TYR A 66 -3.01 -10.78 -0.37
CA TYR A 66 -3.78 -11.89 -0.94
C TYR A 66 -5.18 -11.40 -1.27
N ALA A 67 -5.83 -11.95 -2.28
CA ALA A 67 -7.15 -11.47 -2.67
C ALA A 67 -8.06 -12.58 -3.20
N THR A 68 -9.37 -12.30 -3.19
CA THR A 68 -10.34 -13.10 -3.93
C THR A 68 -10.33 -12.74 -5.43
N SER A 69 -10.80 -13.64 -6.27
CA SER A 69 -10.89 -13.44 -7.73
C SER A 69 -11.84 -12.32 -8.14
N ASP A 70 -12.79 -11.93 -7.30
CA ASP A 70 -13.71 -10.82 -7.52
C ASP A 70 -13.19 -9.48 -6.97
N ALA A 71 -12.02 -9.45 -6.33
CA ALA A 71 -11.45 -8.24 -5.75
C ALA A 71 -11.19 -7.16 -6.81
N LYS A 72 -11.49 -5.91 -6.44
CA LYS A 72 -11.27 -4.73 -7.30
C LYS A 72 -10.61 -3.63 -6.50
N VAL A 73 -9.44 -3.19 -6.97
CA VAL A 73 -8.71 -2.07 -6.36
C VAL A 73 -8.86 -0.81 -7.20
N ALA A 74 -9.22 0.30 -6.58
CA ALA A 74 -9.37 1.59 -7.26
C ALA A 74 -8.83 2.77 -6.45
N PHE A 75 -7.95 3.55 -7.08
CA PHE A 75 -7.41 4.81 -6.54
C PHE A 75 -8.29 5.96 -7.02
N LEU A 76 -9.41 6.23 -6.30
CA LEU A 76 -10.50 7.07 -6.78
C LEU A 76 -10.31 8.58 -6.53
N PHE A 77 -9.14 9.04 -6.10
CA PHE A 77 -8.90 10.42 -5.69
C PHE A 77 -9.29 11.44 -6.76
N ASN A 78 -8.92 11.22 -8.01
CA ASN A 78 -9.24 12.11 -9.13
C ASN A 78 -10.76 12.17 -9.45
N ARG A 79 -11.52 11.13 -9.09
CA ARG A 79 -12.96 11.10 -9.31
C ARG A 79 -13.75 11.97 -8.33
N VAL A 80 -13.13 12.35 -7.22
CA VAL A 80 -13.71 13.26 -6.21
C VAL A 80 -13.01 14.62 -6.20
N GLY A 81 -12.27 14.95 -7.26
CA GLY A 81 -11.61 16.25 -7.43
C GLY A 81 -10.28 16.39 -6.67
N LEU A 82 -9.75 15.31 -6.11
CA LEU A 82 -8.43 15.29 -5.48
C LEU A 82 -7.37 14.80 -6.48
N ALA A 83 -6.11 15.19 -6.27
CA ALA A 83 -5.01 14.65 -7.04
C ALA A 83 -4.77 13.17 -6.70
N GLY A 84 -4.34 12.36 -7.69
CA GLY A 84 -3.97 10.96 -7.48
C GLY A 84 -2.74 10.74 -6.59
N CYS A 85 -2.01 11.81 -6.27
CA CYS A 85 -0.82 11.78 -5.41
C CYS A 85 -1.22 11.91 -3.94
N ASP A 86 -1.74 10.85 -3.36
CA ASP A 86 -2.11 10.84 -1.94
C ASP A 86 -1.46 9.65 -1.21
N MET A 87 -1.16 9.82 0.07
CA MET A 87 -0.69 8.82 1.03
C MET A 87 0.45 7.91 0.47
N GLY A 88 1.26 8.43 -0.45
CA GLY A 88 2.40 7.72 -1.03
C GLY A 88 2.10 6.93 -2.31
N ALA A 89 0.91 7.05 -2.91
CA ALA A 89 0.55 6.33 -4.14
C ALA A 89 1.58 6.52 -5.26
N CYS A 90 2.01 7.76 -5.52
CA CYS A 90 2.99 8.05 -6.58
C CYS A 90 4.42 7.53 -6.30
N ALA A 91 4.74 7.21 -5.05
CA ALA A 91 6.04 6.67 -4.67
C ALA A 91 6.04 5.14 -4.60
N ILE A 92 4.98 4.55 -4.03
CA ILE A 92 4.93 3.11 -3.72
C ILE A 92 4.40 2.30 -4.90
N LEU A 93 3.27 2.73 -5.48
CA LEU A 93 2.60 1.94 -6.52
C LEU A 93 3.47 1.67 -7.76
N PRO A 94 4.29 2.63 -8.27
CA PRO A 94 5.18 2.36 -9.40
C PRO A 94 6.22 1.27 -9.12
N ARG A 95 6.61 1.09 -7.86
CA ARG A 95 7.57 0.05 -7.45
C ARG A 95 6.94 -1.33 -7.36
N ILE A 96 5.61 -1.38 -7.27
CA ILE A 96 4.85 -2.64 -7.24
C ILE A 96 4.46 -3.06 -8.66
N ILE A 97 3.81 -2.17 -9.42
CA ILE A 97 3.18 -2.51 -10.70
C ILE A 97 3.83 -1.85 -11.93
N GLY A 98 4.84 -1.01 -11.72
CA GLY A 98 5.52 -0.25 -12.76
C GLY A 98 4.84 1.09 -13.06
N GLN A 99 5.63 2.04 -13.62
CA GLN A 99 5.22 3.44 -13.82
C GLN A 99 4.02 3.59 -14.76
N GLY A 100 4.01 2.89 -15.90
CA GLY A 100 2.93 3.04 -16.90
C GLY A 100 1.56 2.62 -16.36
N ARG A 101 1.49 1.47 -15.68
CA ARG A 101 0.26 0.97 -15.07
C ARG A 101 -0.22 1.86 -13.91
N THR A 102 0.72 2.35 -13.11
CA THR A 102 0.43 3.34 -12.07
C THR A 102 -0.19 4.60 -12.65
N SER A 103 0.41 5.17 -13.71
CA SER A 103 -0.09 6.37 -14.37
C SER A 103 -1.51 6.15 -14.90
N GLU A 104 -1.77 5.02 -15.54
CA GLU A 104 -3.11 4.67 -16.01
C GLU A 104 -4.13 4.65 -14.87
N LEU A 105 -3.84 3.94 -13.77
CA LEU A 105 -4.77 3.83 -12.65
C LEU A 105 -5.00 5.18 -11.95
N LEU A 106 -3.94 5.95 -11.69
CA LEU A 106 -4.04 7.22 -10.97
C LEU A 106 -4.67 8.34 -11.82
N TYR A 107 -4.48 8.33 -13.15
CA TYR A 107 -5.07 9.34 -14.04
C TYR A 107 -6.52 9.03 -14.38
N THR A 108 -6.88 7.76 -14.54
CA THR A 108 -8.25 7.38 -14.93
C THR A 108 -9.16 7.11 -13.74
N GLY A 109 -8.61 6.72 -12.60
CA GLY A 109 -9.37 6.22 -11.45
C GLY A 109 -10.16 4.94 -11.78
N ARG A 110 -9.75 4.18 -12.82
CA ARG A 110 -10.37 2.89 -13.10
C ARG A 110 -9.99 1.85 -12.05
N ALA A 111 -10.84 0.88 -11.87
CA ALA A 111 -10.50 -0.27 -11.05
C ALA A 111 -9.51 -1.20 -11.79
N MET A 112 -8.56 -1.73 -11.03
CA MET A 112 -7.73 -2.88 -11.37
C MET A 112 -8.47 -4.12 -10.85
N ASN A 113 -8.74 -5.10 -11.70
CA ASN A 113 -9.33 -6.38 -11.28
C ASN A 113 -8.27 -7.31 -10.65
N ALA A 114 -8.73 -8.42 -10.08
CA ALA A 114 -7.86 -9.36 -9.36
C ALA A 114 -6.78 -9.97 -10.27
N GLU A 115 -7.14 -10.40 -11.47
CA GLU A 115 -6.22 -10.99 -12.45
C GLU A 115 -5.16 -9.99 -12.93
N GLU A 116 -5.55 -8.73 -13.18
CA GLU A 116 -4.59 -7.67 -13.47
C GLU A 116 -3.63 -7.47 -12.30
N GLY A 117 -4.16 -7.42 -11.08
CA GLY A 117 -3.38 -7.23 -9.86
C GLY A 117 -2.36 -8.33 -9.64
N GLU A 118 -2.73 -9.59 -9.81
CA GLU A 118 -1.82 -10.73 -9.73
C GLU A 118 -0.75 -10.67 -10.83
N ARG A 119 -1.16 -10.52 -12.09
CA ARG A 119 -0.24 -10.43 -13.24
C ARG A 119 0.74 -9.25 -13.14
N TRP A 120 0.34 -8.17 -12.47
CA TRP A 120 1.18 -6.99 -12.31
C TRP A 120 2.03 -7.01 -11.04
N GLY A 121 1.88 -8.01 -10.20
CA GLY A 121 2.62 -8.15 -8.94
C GLY A 121 2.03 -7.32 -7.78
N PHE A 122 0.80 -6.81 -7.91
CA PHE A 122 0.12 -6.17 -6.80
C PHE A 122 -0.31 -7.20 -5.75
N TYR A 123 -0.85 -8.34 -6.17
CA TYR A 123 -1.17 -9.46 -5.29
C TYR A 123 -0.09 -10.54 -5.32
N ASN A 124 0.16 -11.14 -4.15
CA ASN A 124 1.04 -12.29 -3.98
C ASN A 124 0.36 -13.61 -4.36
N GLY A 125 -0.97 -13.61 -4.40
CA GLY A 125 -1.79 -14.73 -4.83
C GLY A 125 -3.28 -14.42 -4.74
N LEU A 126 -4.05 -15.17 -5.54
CA LEU A 126 -5.51 -15.18 -5.52
C LEU A 126 -6.00 -16.50 -4.94
N SER A 127 -7.02 -16.46 -4.09
CA SER A 127 -7.70 -17.64 -3.54
C SER A 127 -9.12 -17.32 -3.10
N ASP A 128 -9.91 -18.34 -2.83
CA ASP A 128 -11.25 -18.18 -2.26
C ASP A 128 -11.22 -17.82 -0.76
N GLU A 129 -10.09 -18.06 -0.09
CA GLU A 129 -9.90 -17.85 1.36
C GLU A 129 -8.66 -16.97 1.66
N PRO A 130 -8.60 -15.72 1.17
CA PRO A 130 -7.40 -14.88 1.27
C PRO A 130 -7.01 -14.56 2.72
N LEU A 131 -7.97 -14.53 3.65
CA LEU A 131 -7.69 -14.33 5.07
C LEU A 131 -6.97 -15.55 5.67
N SER A 132 -7.34 -16.76 5.26
CA SER A 132 -6.65 -17.99 5.66
C SER A 132 -5.21 -17.99 5.15
N ASP A 133 -4.98 -17.65 3.88
CA ASP A 133 -3.65 -17.59 3.29
C ASP A 133 -2.78 -16.53 3.95
N ALA A 134 -3.33 -15.34 4.18
CA ALA A 134 -2.66 -14.26 4.89
C ALA A 134 -2.28 -14.66 6.32
N THR A 135 -3.19 -15.35 7.02
CA THR A 135 -2.95 -15.84 8.39
C THR A 135 -1.86 -16.92 8.41
N ASN A 136 -1.91 -17.88 7.50
CA ASN A 136 -0.89 -18.92 7.36
C ASN A 136 0.49 -18.31 7.06
N MET A 137 0.54 -17.32 6.17
CA MET A 137 1.77 -16.59 5.87
C MET A 137 2.28 -15.81 7.10
N ALA A 138 1.40 -15.13 7.83
CA ALA A 138 1.75 -14.41 9.05
C ALA A 138 2.31 -15.36 10.12
N GLN A 139 1.70 -16.50 10.33
CA GLN A 139 2.18 -17.54 11.26
C GLN A 139 3.55 -18.08 10.84
N ARG A 140 3.74 -18.34 9.54
CA ARG A 140 5.03 -18.77 8.99
C ARG A 140 6.13 -17.75 9.26
N ILE A 141 5.86 -16.47 9.04
CA ILE A 141 6.81 -15.40 9.30
C ILE A 141 7.07 -15.25 10.81
N ALA A 142 6.03 -15.29 11.63
CA ALA A 142 6.13 -15.14 13.08
C ALA A 142 6.85 -16.31 13.78
N SER A 143 6.81 -17.51 13.20
CA SER A 143 7.57 -18.66 13.70
C SER A 143 9.04 -18.67 13.32
N GLY A 144 9.44 -17.75 12.43
CA GLY A 144 10.81 -17.59 11.96
C GLY A 144 11.61 -16.53 12.75
N PRO A 145 12.72 -16.05 12.19
CA PRO A 145 13.60 -15.07 12.83
C PRO A 145 12.97 -13.66 12.77
N THR A 146 12.06 -13.35 13.66
CA THR A 146 11.24 -12.11 13.63
C THR A 146 12.08 -10.82 13.66
N PHE A 147 13.20 -10.83 14.40
CA PHE A 147 14.14 -9.71 14.43
C PHE A 147 14.76 -9.47 13.05
N ALA A 148 15.30 -10.52 12.42
CA ALA A 148 15.90 -10.44 11.08
C ALA A 148 14.86 -10.03 10.02
N ASN A 149 13.61 -10.50 10.12
CA ASN A 149 12.53 -10.09 9.24
C ASN A 149 12.23 -8.59 9.37
N GLY A 150 12.27 -8.03 10.59
CA GLY A 150 12.11 -6.59 10.82
C GLY A 150 13.24 -5.77 10.21
N ILE A 151 14.49 -6.22 10.34
CA ILE A 151 15.65 -5.59 9.67
C ILE A 151 15.47 -5.63 8.15
N THR A 152 15.12 -6.80 7.60
CA THR A 152 14.89 -6.96 6.16
C THR A 152 13.81 -6.00 5.65
N LYS A 153 12.68 -5.88 6.37
CA LYS A 153 11.63 -4.92 6.03
C LYS A 153 12.16 -3.48 5.99
N ASN A 154 12.97 -3.09 6.97
CA ASN A 154 13.56 -1.76 7.00
C ASN A 154 14.49 -1.52 5.81
N GLN A 155 15.38 -2.47 5.50
CA GLN A 155 16.32 -2.33 4.37
C GLN A 155 15.59 -2.24 3.04
N LEU A 156 14.59 -3.07 2.78
CA LEU A 156 13.72 -2.99 1.59
C LEU A 156 13.12 -1.61 1.36
N GLN A 157 13.02 -0.78 2.40
CA GLN A 157 12.46 0.57 2.31
C GLN A 157 13.52 1.67 2.23
N TYR A 158 14.60 1.55 3.00
CA TYR A 158 15.66 2.55 3.05
C TYR A 158 16.49 2.57 1.77
N GLU A 159 16.72 1.42 1.18
CA GLU A 159 17.54 1.27 -0.03
C GLU A 159 16.91 1.89 -1.28
N TRP A 160 15.63 2.27 -1.23
CA TRP A 160 14.99 3.00 -2.32
C TRP A 160 15.67 4.32 -2.69
N ASN A 161 16.42 4.91 -1.77
CA ASN A 161 17.11 6.19 -1.94
C ASN A 161 18.65 6.03 -1.94
N MET A 162 19.16 4.80 -1.98
CA MET A 162 20.59 4.51 -1.97
C MET A 162 21.08 4.12 -3.37
N SER A 163 22.37 4.36 -3.64
CA SER A 163 23.06 3.67 -4.74
C SER A 163 23.23 2.19 -4.37
N VAL A 164 23.48 1.33 -5.37
CA VAL A 164 23.70 -0.11 -5.13
C VAL A 164 24.84 -0.35 -4.14
N ASP A 165 25.94 0.38 -4.28
CA ASP A 165 27.09 0.23 -3.38
C ASP A 165 26.78 0.66 -1.95
N GLN A 166 25.99 1.72 -1.77
CA GLN A 166 25.51 2.15 -0.44
C GLN A 166 24.56 1.13 0.18
N ALA A 167 23.68 0.53 -0.63
CA ALA A 167 22.76 -0.51 -0.17
C ALA A 167 23.52 -1.75 0.31
N ILE A 168 24.50 -2.23 -0.46
CA ILE A 168 25.36 -3.38 -0.10
C ILE A 168 26.10 -3.11 1.22
N GLU A 169 26.62 -1.91 1.41
CA GLU A 169 27.29 -1.53 2.67
C GLU A 169 26.31 -1.47 3.86
N ALA A 170 25.10 -0.94 3.64
CA ALA A 170 24.05 -0.92 4.66
C ALA A 170 23.58 -2.35 5.03
N GLU A 171 23.46 -3.24 4.05
CA GLU A 171 23.15 -4.66 4.27
C GLU A 171 24.26 -5.36 5.06
N ALA A 172 25.54 -5.09 4.75
CA ALA A 172 26.67 -5.65 5.48
C ALA A 172 26.65 -5.25 6.97
N GLN A 173 26.33 -3.98 7.26
CA GLN A 173 26.14 -3.49 8.63
C GLN A 173 24.93 -4.13 9.32
N ALA A 174 23.85 -4.35 8.60
CA ALA A 174 22.64 -4.98 9.12
C ALA A 174 22.83 -6.49 9.44
N GLN A 175 23.79 -7.15 8.79
CA GLN A 175 24.13 -8.55 9.03
C GLN A 175 25.10 -8.74 10.21
N ALA A 176 25.87 -7.72 10.59
CA ALA A 176 26.85 -7.78 11.68
C ALA A 176 26.19 -7.59 13.05
#